data_2a27b3ebdc219b706ced2613a53f7827
#
_entry.id   2a27b3ebdc219b706ced2613a53f7827
#
_cell.length_a   1.000
_cell.length_b   1.000
_cell.length_c   1.000
_cell.angle_alpha   90.00
_cell.angle_beta   90.00
_cell.angle_gamma   90.00
#
_symmetry.space_group_name_H-M   'P 1'
#
loop_
_entity.id
_entity.type
_entity.pdbx_description
1 polymer ?
#
loop_
_entity_poly.entity_id
_entity_poly.type
_entity_poly.pdbx_seq_one_letter_code
_entity_poly.pdbx_strand_id
1 'polypeptide(L)'
;MPSAQFNPDDAMISSSRLPEIFPAGKLPLSFLQTLLQKYAPGTNKNHRVKIGAGIGRDAAVIELGDRLLIAKTDPITFTADDIGYYALQINANDVACMGGEPKWFLATLLLPEKTTTPKLVEAIFHQLNEACKKINVTLCGGHTEITAGLERPLLAGCLLGEAPANRLFSPERIEPGDHIILTKGLAIEATSLIGRERASVLSATFDAEFAENCRRYLYAPGISVLPEARFAWQEEGIHALHDPTEGGLANALHEMLIERDLGVEITRDRIPLFPESKLLCEHFHLDILGLIASGALLIIGAESACVKLLPQLQRAQMNPALIGQILPRGAGRWLVDGKQRYELPLFKHDEILKVLA
;
A
#
# COMPACT_ATOMS: atom_id res chain seq x y z
N MET A 1 -23.43 -24.88 29.91
CA MET A 1 -22.10 -24.28 29.92
C MET A 1 -22.27 -22.82 30.32
N PRO A 2 -21.59 -22.30 31.33
CA PRO A 2 -21.81 -20.93 31.79
C PRO A 2 -21.31 -19.95 30.75
N SER A 3 -22.12 -18.95 30.45
CA SER A 3 -21.79 -17.79 29.65
C SER A 3 -20.65 -17.04 30.34
N ALA A 4 -19.49 -16.94 29.65
CA ALA A 4 -18.41 -16.09 30.11
C ALA A 4 -18.94 -14.64 30.13
N GLN A 5 -19.15 -14.09 31.31
CA GLN A 5 -19.43 -12.69 31.54
C GLN A 5 -18.17 -11.91 31.09
N PHE A 6 -18.35 -11.03 30.12
CA PHE A 6 -17.37 -10.08 29.69
C PHE A 6 -17.07 -9.09 30.81
N ASN A 7 -15.86 -9.13 31.34
CA ASN A 7 -15.39 -8.15 32.33
C ASN A 7 -14.71 -7.00 31.55
N PRO A 8 -15.25 -5.76 31.55
CA PRO A 8 -14.68 -4.63 30.85
C PRO A 8 -13.27 -4.25 31.32
N ASP A 9 -12.87 -4.67 32.50
CA ASP A 9 -11.61 -4.29 33.14
C ASP A 9 -10.39 -5.12 32.71
N ASP A 10 -10.59 -6.27 32.03
CA ASP A 10 -9.50 -7.19 31.65
C ASP A 10 -8.77 -6.79 30.36
N ALA A 11 -9.08 -5.66 29.76
CA ALA A 11 -8.47 -5.19 28.53
C ALA A 11 -8.16 -3.69 28.54
N MET A 12 -7.82 -3.11 29.68
CA MET A 12 -7.22 -1.77 29.68
C MET A 12 -5.81 -1.86 29.11
N ILE A 13 -5.69 -1.54 27.81
CA ILE A 13 -4.44 -1.05 27.23
C ILE A 13 -3.95 0.00 28.22
N SER A 14 -2.74 -0.14 28.72
CA SER A 14 -2.10 0.86 29.59
C SER A 14 -2.31 2.22 28.94
N SER A 15 -3.28 2.98 29.43
CA SER A 15 -3.72 4.29 28.89
C SER A 15 -2.62 5.36 28.98
N SER A 16 -1.49 5.03 29.61
CA SER A 16 -0.36 5.92 29.82
C SER A 16 0.50 6.21 28.59
N ARG A 17 0.17 5.67 27.40
CA ARG A 17 0.95 5.85 26.14
C ARG A 17 0.15 6.31 24.92
N LEU A 18 -1.17 6.36 24.99
CA LEU A 18 -1.99 6.84 23.87
C LEU A 18 -2.27 8.34 24.04
N PRO A 19 -2.29 9.12 22.95
CA PRO A 19 -2.71 10.52 22.99
C PRO A 19 -4.21 10.62 23.30
N GLU A 20 -4.63 11.71 23.95
CA GLU A 20 -6.05 11.99 24.20
C GLU A 20 -6.83 12.15 22.87
N ILE A 21 -6.18 12.78 21.89
CA ILE A 21 -6.71 12.95 20.53
C ILE A 21 -5.62 12.49 19.55
N PHE A 22 -6.00 11.61 18.62
CA PHE A 22 -5.09 11.14 17.61
C PHE A 22 -4.85 12.21 16.52
N PRO A 23 -3.60 12.42 16.09
CA PRO A 23 -3.29 13.23 14.94
C PRO A 23 -3.77 12.56 13.64
N ALA A 24 -3.79 13.32 12.54
CA ALA A 24 -4.04 12.77 11.21
C ALA A 24 -3.00 11.69 10.84
N GLY A 25 -3.44 10.65 10.13
CA GLY A 25 -2.60 9.52 9.69
C GLY A 25 -3.11 8.17 10.21
N LYS A 26 -2.29 7.14 10.02
CA LYS A 26 -2.60 5.79 10.52
C LYS A 26 -2.65 5.74 12.05
N LEU A 27 -3.54 4.91 12.59
CA LEU A 27 -3.53 4.59 14.03
C LEU A 27 -2.21 3.91 14.43
N PRO A 28 -1.72 4.10 15.69
CA PRO A 28 -0.58 3.34 16.18
C PRO A 28 -0.81 1.83 16.02
N LEU A 29 0.15 1.12 15.43
CA LEU A 29 0.03 -0.30 15.07
C LEU A 29 -0.39 -1.18 16.25
N SER A 30 0.19 -0.97 17.44
CA SER A 30 -0.14 -1.74 18.65
C SER A 30 -1.59 -1.53 19.10
N PHE A 31 -2.11 -0.31 18.96
CA PHE A 31 -3.49 -0.01 19.28
C PHE A 31 -4.45 -0.64 18.27
N LEU A 32 -4.16 -0.47 16.97
CA LEU A 32 -4.95 -1.10 15.91
C LEU A 32 -4.97 -2.63 16.07
N GLN A 33 -3.83 -3.25 16.33
CA GLN A 33 -3.72 -4.70 16.56
C GLN A 33 -4.63 -5.16 17.69
N THR A 34 -4.65 -4.44 18.81
CA THR A 34 -5.53 -4.74 19.95
C THR A 34 -7.00 -4.67 19.57
N LEU A 35 -7.40 -3.63 18.80
CA LEU A 35 -8.78 -3.49 18.33
C LEU A 35 -9.17 -4.62 17.36
N LEU A 36 -8.30 -4.98 16.43
CA LEU A 36 -8.57 -6.06 15.49
C LEU A 36 -8.70 -7.42 16.19
N GLN A 37 -7.81 -7.72 17.14
CA GLN A 37 -7.90 -8.95 17.94
C GLN A 37 -9.20 -9.03 18.75
N LYS A 38 -9.65 -7.90 19.29
CA LYS A 38 -10.87 -7.84 20.13
C LYS A 38 -12.17 -7.89 19.33
N TYR A 39 -12.23 -7.14 18.23
CA TYR A 39 -13.48 -6.87 17.51
C TYR A 39 -13.59 -7.54 16.16
N ALA A 40 -12.48 -7.90 15.53
CA ALA A 40 -12.44 -8.52 14.22
C ALA A 40 -11.70 -9.89 14.24
N PRO A 41 -12.10 -10.85 15.11
CA PRO A 41 -11.43 -12.15 15.20
C PRO A 41 -11.68 -13.05 13.97
N GLY A 42 -11.97 -12.49 12.84
CA GLY A 42 -12.28 -12.92 11.48
C GLY A 42 -12.39 -14.43 11.22
N THR A 43 -11.25 -15.09 11.20
CA THR A 43 -11.14 -16.51 10.81
C THR A 43 -11.73 -17.49 11.82
N ASN A 44 -11.79 -17.10 13.11
CA ASN A 44 -12.23 -18.02 14.18
C ASN A 44 -13.73 -18.33 14.16
N LYS A 45 -14.55 -17.52 13.51
CA LYS A 45 -16.02 -17.66 13.45
C LYS A 45 -16.55 -18.13 12.10
N ASN A 46 -15.79 -17.95 11.02
CA ASN A 46 -16.21 -18.33 9.70
C ASN A 46 -15.04 -18.98 8.94
N HIS A 47 -15.09 -20.29 8.77
CA HIS A 47 -14.05 -21.09 8.11
C HIS A 47 -13.79 -20.70 6.65
N ARG A 48 -14.72 -19.99 6.00
CA ARG A 48 -14.56 -19.47 4.62
C ARG A 48 -13.64 -18.24 4.57
N VAL A 49 -13.45 -17.51 5.66
CA VAL A 49 -12.49 -16.41 5.72
C VAL A 49 -11.10 -17.00 5.90
N LYS A 50 -10.31 -17.03 4.83
CA LYS A 50 -8.93 -17.55 4.84
C LYS A 50 -7.94 -16.55 5.38
N ILE A 51 -8.12 -15.26 5.00
CA ILE A 51 -7.38 -14.13 5.55
C ILE A 51 -8.41 -13.09 5.98
N GLY A 52 -8.39 -12.73 7.25
CA GLY A 52 -9.21 -11.67 7.83
C GLY A 52 -8.38 -10.43 8.12
N ALA A 53 -8.96 -9.49 8.89
CA ALA A 53 -8.28 -8.28 9.31
C ALA A 53 -7.01 -8.58 10.12
N GLY A 54 -5.92 -7.88 9.83
CA GLY A 54 -4.63 -8.03 10.52
C GLY A 54 -3.63 -6.98 10.03
N ILE A 55 -2.56 -6.79 10.80
CA ILE A 55 -1.48 -5.88 10.40
C ILE A 55 -0.71 -6.49 9.22
N GLY A 56 -0.37 -5.67 8.22
CA GLY A 56 0.36 -6.11 7.02
C GLY A 56 -0.44 -7.01 6.08
N ARG A 57 -1.77 -7.05 6.22
CA ARG A 57 -2.69 -7.78 5.33
C ARG A 57 -3.44 -6.79 4.45
N ASP A 58 -3.19 -6.84 3.16
CA ASP A 58 -3.69 -5.84 2.22
C ASP A 58 -5.19 -5.96 1.96
N ALA A 59 -5.74 -7.18 1.95
CA ALA A 59 -7.17 -7.42 1.73
C ALA A 59 -7.69 -8.66 2.47
N ALA A 60 -9.01 -8.74 2.62
CA ALA A 60 -9.68 -9.95 3.10
C ALA A 60 -9.77 -11.00 1.98
N VAL A 61 -9.59 -12.29 2.35
CA VAL A 61 -9.71 -13.42 1.42
C VAL A 61 -10.78 -14.39 1.91
N ILE A 62 -11.77 -14.63 1.07
CA ILE A 62 -12.94 -15.46 1.36
C ILE A 62 -13.02 -16.61 0.34
N GLU A 63 -13.14 -17.84 0.82
CA GLU A 63 -13.33 -19.02 -0.03
C GLU A 63 -14.74 -19.10 -0.59
N LEU A 64 -14.85 -19.19 -1.90
CA LEU A 64 -16.09 -19.36 -2.64
C LEU A 64 -15.97 -20.58 -3.58
N GLY A 65 -16.16 -21.77 -3.01
CA GLY A 65 -16.04 -23.02 -3.77
C GLY A 65 -14.60 -23.26 -4.23
N ASP A 66 -14.38 -23.29 -5.54
CA ASP A 66 -13.08 -23.50 -6.18
C ASP A 66 -12.26 -22.21 -6.38
N ARG A 67 -12.79 -21.07 -5.93
CA ARG A 67 -12.16 -19.75 -6.04
C ARG A 67 -12.03 -19.05 -4.71
N LEU A 68 -11.17 -18.05 -4.69
CA LEU A 68 -11.04 -17.06 -3.63
C LEU A 68 -11.64 -15.74 -4.10
N LEU A 69 -12.49 -15.14 -3.29
CA LEU A 69 -12.90 -13.75 -3.38
C LEU A 69 -11.96 -12.92 -2.53
N ILE A 70 -11.34 -11.93 -3.14
CA ILE A 70 -10.49 -10.96 -2.47
C ILE A 70 -11.24 -9.66 -2.41
N ALA A 71 -11.39 -9.10 -1.21
CA ALA A 71 -12.17 -7.89 -0.96
C ALA A 71 -11.33 -6.85 -0.22
N LYS A 72 -11.19 -5.68 -0.84
CA LYS A 72 -10.48 -4.52 -0.29
C LYS A 72 -11.36 -3.29 -0.29
N THR A 73 -11.20 -2.45 0.73
CA THR A 73 -11.73 -1.10 0.74
C THR A 73 -10.68 -0.12 1.22
N ASP A 74 -10.46 0.95 0.45
CA ASP A 74 -9.53 2.02 0.81
C ASP A 74 -10.05 3.39 0.36
N PRO A 75 -9.95 4.44 1.21
CA PRO A 75 -10.35 5.78 0.87
C PRO A 75 -9.19 6.59 0.29
N ILE A 76 -9.49 7.50 -0.63
CA ILE A 76 -8.58 8.56 -1.06
C ILE A 76 -8.94 9.86 -0.33
N THR A 77 -7.99 10.37 0.45
CA THR A 77 -8.18 11.52 1.34
C THR A 77 -7.19 12.66 1.11
N PHE A 78 -6.05 12.40 0.44
CA PHE A 78 -4.97 13.39 0.28
C PHE A 78 -5.14 14.32 -0.91
N THR A 79 -5.81 13.90 -1.97
CA THR A 79 -5.95 14.68 -3.21
C THR A 79 -7.39 14.68 -3.71
N ALA A 80 -7.80 15.77 -4.36
CA ALA A 80 -9.02 15.85 -5.16
C ALA A 80 -8.74 15.59 -6.64
N ASP A 81 -7.51 15.87 -7.10
CA ASP A 81 -7.09 15.66 -8.47
C ASP A 81 -6.90 14.16 -8.75
N ASP A 82 -7.45 13.70 -9.86
CA ASP A 82 -7.39 12.31 -10.31
C ASP A 82 -7.90 11.28 -9.27
N ILE A 83 -8.78 11.73 -8.35
CA ILE A 83 -9.29 10.93 -7.23
C ILE A 83 -9.88 9.59 -7.68
N GLY A 84 -10.58 9.56 -8.82
CA GLY A 84 -11.14 8.35 -9.41
C GLY A 84 -10.08 7.36 -9.87
N TYR A 85 -8.96 7.85 -10.43
CA TYR A 85 -7.83 7.02 -10.83
C TYR A 85 -7.12 6.43 -9.61
N TYR A 86 -6.80 7.28 -8.62
CA TYR A 86 -6.19 6.83 -7.36
C TYR A 86 -7.03 5.73 -6.69
N ALA A 87 -8.33 5.98 -6.50
CA ALA A 87 -9.21 5.06 -5.79
C ALA A 87 -9.22 3.66 -6.42
N LEU A 88 -9.24 3.57 -7.76
CA LEU A 88 -9.17 2.28 -8.41
C LEU A 88 -7.79 1.65 -8.27
N GLN A 89 -6.71 2.40 -8.55
CA GLN A 89 -5.35 1.80 -8.58
C GLN A 89 -4.90 1.31 -7.21
N ILE A 90 -5.12 2.09 -6.14
CA ILE A 90 -4.75 1.70 -4.78
C ILE A 90 -5.49 0.41 -4.38
N ASN A 91 -6.82 0.38 -4.54
CA ASN A 91 -7.58 -0.84 -4.22
C ASN A 91 -7.18 -2.04 -5.13
N ALA A 92 -6.80 -1.79 -6.39
CA ALA A 92 -6.37 -2.84 -7.31
C ALA A 92 -5.00 -3.42 -6.94
N ASN A 93 -4.10 -2.59 -6.43
CA ASN A 93 -2.80 -3.01 -5.94
C ASN A 93 -2.95 -4.00 -4.77
N ASP A 94 -3.77 -3.67 -3.78
CA ASP A 94 -4.01 -4.56 -2.63
C ASP A 94 -4.61 -5.91 -3.06
N VAL A 95 -5.61 -5.87 -3.95
CA VAL A 95 -6.19 -7.10 -4.50
C VAL A 95 -5.13 -7.91 -5.24
N ALA A 96 -4.25 -7.25 -6.01
CA ALA A 96 -3.17 -7.89 -6.73
C ALA A 96 -2.12 -8.49 -5.79
N CYS A 97 -1.77 -7.82 -4.70
CA CYS A 97 -0.84 -8.31 -3.69
C CYS A 97 -1.34 -9.58 -3.01
N MET A 98 -2.66 -9.77 -2.90
CA MET A 98 -3.25 -11.02 -2.39
C MET A 98 -3.42 -12.12 -3.46
N GLY A 99 -2.97 -11.89 -4.69
CA GLY A 99 -3.05 -12.84 -5.81
C GLY A 99 -4.33 -12.75 -6.63
N GLY A 100 -5.16 -11.73 -6.40
CA GLY A 100 -6.45 -11.55 -7.06
C GLY A 100 -6.39 -10.73 -8.34
N GLU A 101 -7.08 -11.21 -9.38
CA GLU A 101 -7.39 -10.40 -10.55
C GLU A 101 -8.55 -9.45 -10.21
N PRO A 102 -8.37 -8.11 -10.24
CA PRO A 102 -9.44 -7.14 -10.01
C PRO A 102 -10.61 -7.34 -10.98
N LYS A 103 -11.86 -7.28 -10.47
CA LYS A 103 -13.06 -7.54 -11.28
C LYS A 103 -14.16 -6.51 -11.12
N TRP A 104 -14.56 -6.19 -9.90
CA TRP A 104 -15.73 -5.36 -9.62
C TRP A 104 -15.39 -4.26 -8.64
N PHE A 105 -15.77 -3.04 -8.99
CA PHE A 105 -15.53 -1.85 -8.18
C PHE A 105 -16.84 -1.17 -7.77
N LEU A 106 -16.95 -0.82 -6.50
CA LEU A 106 -18.00 0.00 -5.94
C LEU A 106 -17.36 1.26 -5.36
N ALA A 107 -17.94 2.44 -5.61
CA ALA A 107 -17.39 3.71 -5.19
C ALA A 107 -18.36 4.46 -4.28
N THR A 108 -17.94 4.81 -3.06
CA THR A 108 -18.66 5.77 -2.22
C THR A 108 -18.00 7.13 -2.38
N LEU A 109 -18.71 8.08 -3.02
CA LEU A 109 -18.23 9.42 -3.31
C LEU A 109 -18.98 10.44 -2.43
N LEU A 110 -18.26 11.07 -1.51
CA LEU A 110 -18.75 12.15 -0.65
C LEU A 110 -18.22 13.48 -1.18
N LEU A 111 -19.09 14.38 -1.49
CA LEU A 111 -18.81 15.65 -2.17
C LEU A 111 -19.11 16.85 -1.27
N PRO A 112 -18.23 17.87 -1.23
CA PRO A 112 -18.44 19.05 -0.40
C PRO A 112 -19.60 19.91 -0.91
N GLU A 113 -20.53 20.29 -0.02
CA GLU A 113 -21.72 21.10 -0.37
C GLU A 113 -21.42 22.44 -1.03
N LYS A 114 -20.28 23.08 -0.67
CA LYS A 114 -20.00 24.48 -1.09
C LYS A 114 -19.27 24.59 -2.43
N THR A 115 -18.63 23.52 -2.89
CA THR A 115 -17.73 23.57 -4.05
C THR A 115 -18.08 22.57 -5.16
N THR A 116 -19.06 21.68 -4.90
CA THR A 116 -19.45 20.65 -5.87
C THR A 116 -20.22 21.26 -7.04
N THR A 117 -19.71 21.03 -8.23
CA THR A 117 -20.35 21.41 -9.49
C THR A 117 -20.66 20.18 -10.33
N PRO A 118 -21.64 20.23 -11.26
CA PRO A 118 -21.89 19.12 -12.19
C PRO A 118 -20.64 18.71 -12.95
N LYS A 119 -19.80 19.65 -13.37
CA LYS A 119 -18.53 19.39 -14.07
C LYS A 119 -17.54 18.60 -13.21
N LEU A 120 -17.44 18.91 -11.93
CA LEU A 120 -16.58 18.16 -10.99
C LEU A 120 -17.04 16.71 -10.86
N VAL A 121 -18.36 16.51 -10.66
CA VAL A 121 -18.94 15.17 -10.54
C VAL A 121 -18.70 14.35 -11.81
N GLU A 122 -19.01 14.93 -12.97
CA GLU A 122 -18.79 14.28 -14.27
C GLU A 122 -17.31 13.91 -14.48
N ALA A 123 -16.38 14.80 -14.13
CA ALA A 123 -14.95 14.55 -14.23
C ALA A 123 -14.51 13.36 -13.37
N ILE A 124 -15.01 13.24 -12.12
CA ILE A 124 -14.69 12.11 -11.23
C ILE A 124 -15.25 10.80 -11.80
N PHE A 125 -16.50 10.78 -12.28
CA PHE A 125 -17.09 9.60 -12.91
C PHE A 125 -16.34 9.19 -14.18
N HIS A 126 -15.90 10.17 -14.99
CA HIS A 126 -15.10 9.91 -16.17
C HIS A 126 -13.75 9.28 -15.79
N GLN A 127 -13.06 9.80 -14.78
CA GLN A 127 -11.79 9.24 -14.26
C GLN A 127 -11.98 7.78 -13.81
N LEU A 128 -13.02 7.50 -13.03
CA LEU A 128 -13.36 6.13 -12.58
C LEU A 128 -13.60 5.20 -13.76
N ASN A 129 -14.42 5.62 -14.72
CA ASN A 129 -14.73 4.82 -15.90
C ASN A 129 -13.50 4.50 -16.74
N GLU A 130 -12.66 5.51 -17.02
CA GLU A 130 -11.43 5.30 -17.80
C GLU A 130 -10.40 4.43 -17.06
N ALA A 131 -10.26 4.62 -15.75
CA ALA A 131 -9.39 3.79 -14.94
C ALA A 131 -9.88 2.32 -14.91
N CYS A 132 -11.18 2.09 -14.73
CA CYS A 132 -11.80 0.76 -14.77
C CYS A 132 -11.60 0.06 -16.13
N LYS A 133 -11.80 0.78 -17.23
CA LYS A 133 -11.59 0.23 -18.59
C LYS A 133 -10.15 -0.23 -18.81
N LYS A 134 -9.15 0.56 -18.33
CA LYS A 134 -7.72 0.25 -18.54
C LYS A 134 -7.30 -1.10 -17.96
N ILE A 135 -7.91 -1.54 -16.85
CA ILE A 135 -7.56 -2.81 -16.19
C ILE A 135 -8.68 -3.83 -16.25
N ASN A 136 -9.71 -3.60 -17.10
CA ASN A 136 -10.86 -4.50 -17.30
C ASN A 136 -11.65 -4.79 -16.02
N VAL A 137 -11.91 -3.75 -15.23
CA VAL A 137 -12.75 -3.77 -14.03
C VAL A 137 -14.12 -3.20 -14.37
N THR A 138 -15.18 -3.76 -13.80
CA THR A 138 -16.53 -3.24 -13.94
C THR A 138 -16.88 -2.34 -12.75
N LEU A 139 -17.25 -1.09 -13.02
CA LEU A 139 -17.88 -0.23 -12.00
C LEU A 139 -19.31 -0.71 -11.78
N CYS A 140 -19.56 -1.41 -10.65
CA CYS A 140 -20.83 -2.10 -10.38
C CYS A 140 -21.86 -1.25 -9.65
N GLY A 141 -21.43 -0.14 -9.00
CA GLY A 141 -22.30 0.69 -8.20
C GLY A 141 -21.56 1.45 -7.13
N GLY A 142 -22.27 1.79 -6.08
CA GLY A 142 -21.72 2.57 -4.96
C GLY A 142 -22.76 3.55 -4.43
N HIS A 143 -22.29 4.64 -3.85
CA HIS A 143 -23.13 5.72 -3.33
C HIS A 143 -22.50 7.07 -3.66
N THR A 144 -23.32 8.06 -3.99
CA THR A 144 -22.84 9.43 -4.23
C THR A 144 -23.77 10.42 -3.52
N GLU A 145 -23.17 11.26 -2.70
CA GLU A 145 -23.94 12.30 -1.99
C GLU A 145 -23.15 13.59 -1.80
N ILE A 146 -23.88 14.68 -1.58
CA ILE A 146 -23.32 15.96 -1.17
C ILE A 146 -23.37 16.04 0.35
N THR A 147 -22.20 16.16 0.99
CA THR A 147 -22.04 16.03 2.44
C THR A 147 -21.58 17.34 3.05
N ALA A 148 -22.25 17.77 4.13
CA ALA A 148 -21.88 18.95 4.90
C ALA A 148 -20.57 18.73 5.66
N GLY A 149 -19.79 19.82 5.84
CA GLY A 149 -18.55 19.79 6.64
C GLY A 149 -17.32 19.22 5.93
N LEU A 150 -17.41 18.91 4.64
CA LEU A 150 -16.26 18.51 3.83
C LEU A 150 -15.66 19.74 3.12
N GLU A 151 -14.34 19.79 3.06
CA GLU A 151 -13.57 20.81 2.32
C GLU A 151 -13.22 20.35 0.90
N ARG A 152 -13.11 19.04 0.68
CA ARG A 152 -12.74 18.40 -0.59
C ARG A 152 -13.50 17.08 -0.79
N PRO A 153 -13.59 16.58 -2.04
CA PRO A 153 -14.14 15.24 -2.29
C PRO A 153 -13.38 14.16 -1.52
N LEU A 154 -14.12 13.17 -1.03
CA LEU A 154 -13.59 11.93 -0.48
C LEU A 154 -14.16 10.76 -1.30
N LEU A 155 -13.34 9.82 -1.68
CA LEU A 155 -13.77 8.64 -2.41
C LEU A 155 -13.24 7.38 -1.73
N ALA A 156 -14.15 6.58 -1.17
CA ALA A 156 -13.83 5.25 -0.67
C ALA A 156 -14.19 4.20 -1.73
N GLY A 157 -13.17 3.47 -2.20
CA GLY A 157 -13.32 2.35 -3.10
C GLY A 157 -13.60 1.06 -2.32
N CYS A 158 -14.39 0.17 -2.93
CA CYS A 158 -14.47 -1.23 -2.54
C CYS A 158 -14.24 -2.06 -3.80
N LEU A 159 -13.12 -2.76 -3.85
CA LEU A 159 -12.75 -3.60 -4.98
C LEU A 159 -12.84 -5.07 -4.60
N LEU A 160 -13.47 -5.83 -5.49
CA LEU A 160 -13.56 -7.27 -5.41
C LEU A 160 -12.74 -7.88 -6.55
N GLY A 161 -11.91 -8.86 -6.19
CA GLY A 161 -11.11 -9.64 -7.14
C GLY A 161 -11.28 -11.12 -6.94
N GLU A 162 -10.81 -11.89 -7.92
CA GLU A 162 -10.85 -13.35 -7.89
C GLU A 162 -9.47 -13.96 -8.06
N ALA A 163 -9.21 -15.05 -7.32
CA ALA A 163 -8.05 -15.89 -7.51
C ALA A 163 -8.44 -17.38 -7.55
N PRO A 164 -7.65 -18.26 -8.22
CA PRO A 164 -7.75 -19.70 -8.02
C PRO A 164 -7.47 -20.06 -6.55
N ALA A 165 -8.10 -21.11 -6.03
CA ALA A 165 -7.99 -21.51 -4.63
C ALA A 165 -6.54 -21.80 -4.15
N ASN A 166 -5.65 -22.16 -5.07
CA ASN A 166 -4.25 -22.44 -4.80
C ASN A 166 -3.32 -21.23 -4.94
N ARG A 167 -3.82 -20.06 -5.34
CA ARG A 167 -3.02 -18.82 -5.50
C ARG A 167 -3.36 -17.84 -4.38
N LEU A 168 -2.55 -17.88 -3.34
CA LEU A 168 -2.68 -17.00 -2.18
C LEU A 168 -1.29 -16.54 -1.75
N PHE A 169 -1.11 -15.23 -1.67
CA PHE A 169 0.08 -14.59 -1.10
C PHE A 169 -0.28 -14.00 0.26
N SER A 170 0.63 -14.13 1.21
CA SER A 170 0.36 -13.69 2.58
C SER A 170 1.64 -13.57 3.38
N PRO A 171 1.76 -12.58 4.28
CA PRO A 171 2.89 -12.46 5.20
C PRO A 171 3.14 -13.71 6.05
N GLU A 172 2.10 -14.51 6.34
CA GLU A 172 2.24 -15.76 7.10
C GLU A 172 3.06 -16.83 6.38
N ARG A 173 3.25 -16.72 5.06
CA ARG A 173 4.04 -17.64 4.26
C ARG A 173 5.52 -17.28 4.14
N ILE A 174 5.90 -16.07 4.58
CA ILE A 174 7.29 -15.60 4.54
C ILE A 174 8.16 -16.50 5.42
N GLU A 175 9.32 -16.93 4.92
CA GLU A 175 10.25 -17.80 5.63
C GLU A 175 11.64 -17.16 5.76
N PRO A 176 12.40 -17.49 6.82
CA PRO A 176 13.81 -17.10 6.89
C PRO A 176 14.59 -17.60 5.68
N GLY A 177 15.40 -16.71 5.09
CA GLY A 177 16.14 -17.01 3.86
C GLY A 177 15.42 -16.56 2.58
N ASP A 178 14.14 -16.17 2.67
CA ASP A 178 13.45 -15.56 1.53
C ASP A 178 14.18 -14.29 1.06
N HIS A 179 14.24 -14.12 -0.23
CA HIS A 179 14.77 -12.93 -0.87
C HIS A 179 13.68 -11.88 -1.09
N ILE A 180 14.10 -10.61 -1.19
CA ILE A 180 13.22 -9.46 -1.37
C ILE A 180 13.55 -8.78 -2.69
N ILE A 181 12.61 -8.76 -3.64
CA ILE A 181 12.68 -7.95 -4.84
C ILE A 181 11.81 -6.71 -4.65
N LEU A 182 12.31 -5.54 -5.07
CA LEU A 182 11.54 -4.32 -5.23
C LEU A 182 11.48 -3.96 -6.71
N THR A 183 10.29 -3.58 -7.20
CA THR A 183 10.12 -3.19 -8.62
C THR A 183 10.06 -1.68 -8.78
N LYS A 184 10.31 -1.19 -10.00
CA LYS A 184 10.32 0.21 -10.44
C LYS A 184 11.28 1.08 -9.62
N GLY A 185 10.87 1.51 -8.44
CA GLY A 185 11.62 2.40 -7.55
C GLY A 185 10.72 3.02 -6.50
N LEU A 186 11.31 3.58 -5.45
CA LEU A 186 10.56 4.18 -4.34
C LEU A 186 9.98 5.55 -4.67
N ALA A 187 8.99 5.95 -3.87
CA ALA A 187 8.39 7.28 -3.81
C ALA A 187 7.71 7.74 -5.11
N ILE A 188 7.18 6.83 -5.94
CA ILE A 188 6.45 7.19 -7.17
C ILE A 188 5.25 8.07 -6.84
N GLU A 189 4.41 7.63 -5.91
CA GLU A 189 3.24 8.40 -5.48
C GLU A 189 3.64 9.72 -4.82
N ALA A 190 4.61 9.70 -3.89
CA ALA A 190 5.10 10.91 -3.24
C ALA A 190 5.62 11.94 -4.25
N THR A 191 6.40 11.50 -5.25
CA THR A 191 6.90 12.36 -6.33
C THR A 191 5.75 13.02 -7.08
N SER A 192 4.70 12.24 -7.42
CA SER A 192 3.52 12.77 -8.09
C SER A 192 2.75 13.78 -7.22
N LEU A 193 2.53 13.48 -5.94
CA LEU A 193 1.85 14.35 -5.01
C LEU A 193 2.59 15.67 -4.80
N ILE A 194 3.92 15.62 -4.59
CA ILE A 194 4.75 16.82 -4.46
C ILE A 194 4.73 17.63 -5.76
N GLY A 195 4.82 16.97 -6.92
CA GLY A 195 4.71 17.60 -8.24
C GLY A 195 3.39 18.35 -8.47
N ARG A 196 2.31 17.95 -7.81
CA ARG A 196 0.98 18.59 -7.86
C ARG A 196 0.84 19.71 -6.85
N GLU A 197 1.07 19.39 -5.60
CA GLU A 197 0.79 20.28 -4.47
C GLU A 197 1.84 21.39 -4.32
N ARG A 198 3.05 21.19 -4.86
CA ARG A 198 4.17 22.15 -4.80
C ARG A 198 4.68 22.58 -6.18
N ALA A 199 3.86 22.47 -7.23
CA ALA A 199 4.22 22.78 -8.61
C ALA A 199 4.91 24.14 -8.78
N SER A 200 4.41 25.20 -8.12
CA SER A 200 5.00 26.54 -8.18
C SER A 200 6.38 26.60 -7.53
N VAL A 201 6.58 25.90 -6.41
CA VAL A 201 7.88 25.81 -5.72
C VAL A 201 8.88 25.08 -6.59
N LEU A 202 8.48 23.92 -7.16
CA LEU A 202 9.33 23.11 -8.02
C LEU A 202 9.72 23.86 -9.29
N SER A 203 8.76 24.57 -9.93
CA SER A 203 9.04 25.37 -11.10
C SER A 203 9.99 26.53 -10.84
N ALA A 204 9.96 27.11 -9.64
CA ALA A 204 10.88 28.18 -9.25
C ALA A 204 12.28 27.66 -8.84
N THR A 205 12.36 26.45 -8.29
CA THR A 205 13.62 25.86 -7.78
C THR A 205 14.39 25.12 -8.87
N PHE A 206 13.70 24.34 -9.67
CA PHE A 206 14.26 23.55 -10.77
C PHE A 206 13.86 24.18 -12.10
N ASP A 207 12.70 23.78 -12.65
CA ASP A 207 12.01 24.40 -13.80
C ASP A 207 10.59 23.84 -13.92
N ALA A 208 9.82 24.34 -14.90
CA ALA A 208 8.44 23.89 -15.15
C ALA A 208 8.38 22.46 -15.72
N GLU A 209 9.41 22.03 -16.46
CA GLU A 209 9.49 20.67 -17.01
C GLU A 209 9.68 19.64 -15.90
N PHE A 210 10.55 19.92 -14.93
CA PHE A 210 10.76 19.08 -13.77
C PHE A 210 9.46 18.91 -12.94
N ALA A 211 8.74 20.01 -12.68
CA ALA A 211 7.47 19.95 -11.97
C ALA A 211 6.43 19.08 -12.71
N GLU A 212 6.34 19.23 -14.03
CA GLU A 212 5.44 18.42 -14.85
C GLU A 212 5.88 16.95 -14.92
N ASN A 213 7.18 16.67 -15.00
CA ASN A 213 7.70 15.31 -14.96
C ASN A 213 7.32 14.64 -13.63
N CYS A 214 7.49 15.32 -12.49
CA CYS A 214 7.04 14.82 -11.20
C CYS A 214 5.54 14.50 -11.20
N ARG A 215 4.67 15.38 -11.70
CA ARG A 215 3.23 15.13 -11.81
C ARG A 215 2.89 13.87 -12.59
N ARG A 216 3.61 13.61 -13.68
CA ARG A 216 3.39 12.46 -14.57
C ARG A 216 3.69 11.12 -13.91
N TYR A 217 4.41 11.10 -12.78
CA TYR A 217 4.73 9.86 -12.06
C TYR A 217 3.49 9.06 -11.68
N LEU A 218 2.33 9.68 -11.50
CA LEU A 218 1.06 9.00 -11.30
C LEU A 218 0.75 7.97 -12.40
N TYR A 219 1.15 8.30 -13.65
CA TYR A 219 0.84 7.51 -14.84
C TYR A 219 2.05 6.82 -15.45
N ALA A 220 3.24 7.43 -15.32
CA ALA A 220 4.51 6.93 -15.86
C ALA A 220 5.67 7.33 -14.92
N PRO A 221 6.24 6.36 -14.17
CA PRO A 221 6.13 4.91 -14.30
C PRO A 221 4.77 4.32 -13.83
N GLY A 222 3.95 5.11 -13.12
CA GLY A 222 2.61 4.72 -12.69
C GLY A 222 2.55 4.02 -11.33
N ILE A 223 1.45 4.27 -10.61
CA ILE A 223 1.23 3.71 -9.27
C ILE A 223 0.64 2.29 -9.26
N SER A 224 0.26 1.74 -10.42
CA SER A 224 -0.25 0.38 -10.51
C SER A 224 0.86 -0.64 -10.34
N VAL A 225 0.65 -1.67 -9.51
CA VAL A 225 1.56 -2.82 -9.37
C VAL A 225 0.96 -4.12 -9.96
N LEU A 226 -0.24 -4.03 -10.54
CA LEU A 226 -0.92 -5.18 -11.12
C LEU A 226 -0.11 -5.89 -12.22
N PRO A 227 0.60 -5.17 -13.14
CA PRO A 227 1.44 -5.84 -14.13
C PRO A 227 2.55 -6.68 -13.49
N GLU A 228 3.26 -6.15 -12.49
CA GLU A 228 4.33 -6.83 -11.76
C GLU A 228 3.81 -8.04 -10.99
N ALA A 229 2.67 -7.87 -10.30
CA ALA A 229 2.02 -8.93 -9.55
C ALA A 229 1.65 -10.12 -10.45
N ARG A 230 1.18 -9.86 -11.68
CA ARG A 230 0.86 -10.93 -12.66
C ARG A 230 2.06 -11.78 -13.03
N PHE A 231 3.27 -11.23 -13.08
CA PHE A 231 4.50 -12.02 -13.24
C PHE A 231 4.77 -12.86 -12.00
N ALA A 232 4.68 -12.26 -10.80
CA ALA A 232 4.90 -12.96 -9.54
C ALA A 232 3.90 -14.12 -9.33
N TRP A 233 2.66 -13.99 -9.80
CA TRP A 233 1.64 -15.05 -9.68
C TRP A 233 1.96 -16.33 -10.45
N GLN A 234 2.88 -16.28 -11.41
CA GLN A 234 3.26 -17.43 -12.23
C GLN A 234 4.43 -18.24 -11.63
N GLU A 235 5.10 -17.69 -10.62
CA GLU A 235 6.28 -18.31 -10.04
C GLU A 235 5.93 -19.02 -8.72
N GLU A 236 6.13 -20.33 -8.70
CA GLU A 236 6.06 -21.11 -7.47
C GLU A 236 7.20 -20.71 -6.53
N GLY A 237 6.91 -20.59 -5.23
CA GLY A 237 7.89 -20.19 -4.21
C GLY A 237 7.92 -18.69 -3.96
N ILE A 238 7.06 -17.89 -4.59
CA ILE A 238 6.75 -16.55 -4.11
C ILE A 238 5.73 -16.69 -2.96
N HIS A 239 6.02 -16.08 -1.82
CA HIS A 239 5.29 -16.26 -0.58
C HIS A 239 4.38 -15.08 -0.27
N ALA A 240 4.88 -13.84 -0.46
CA ALA A 240 4.15 -12.62 -0.19
C ALA A 240 4.45 -11.53 -1.21
N LEU A 241 3.42 -10.71 -1.47
CA LEU A 241 3.50 -9.48 -2.24
C LEU A 241 2.95 -8.35 -1.36
N HIS A 242 3.46 -7.13 -1.54
CA HIS A 242 2.95 -5.95 -0.84
C HIS A 242 3.34 -4.68 -1.61
N ASP A 243 2.44 -3.73 -1.73
CA ASP A 243 2.77 -2.40 -2.24
C ASP A 243 2.99 -1.44 -1.06
N PRO A 244 4.21 -0.96 -0.85
CA PRO A 244 4.49 0.00 0.22
C PRO A 244 3.65 1.27 0.02
N THR A 245 2.85 1.61 1.02
CA THR A 245 2.04 2.84 1.04
C THR A 245 2.61 3.82 2.06
N GLU A 246 1.77 4.42 2.90
CA GLU A 246 2.18 5.37 3.94
C GLU A 246 3.25 4.81 4.89
N GLY A 247 4.28 5.63 5.14
CA GLY A 247 5.46 5.22 5.90
C GLY A 247 6.49 4.45 5.06
N GLY A 248 6.23 4.27 3.76
CA GLY A 248 7.16 3.78 2.76
C GLY A 248 7.66 2.35 2.96
N LEU A 249 8.79 2.06 2.33
CA LEU A 249 9.43 0.75 2.37
C LEU A 249 9.73 0.28 3.80
N ALA A 250 10.18 1.17 4.66
CA ALA A 250 10.57 0.80 6.02
C ALA A 250 9.38 0.30 6.83
N ASN A 251 8.27 1.05 6.86
CA ASN A 251 7.07 0.64 7.58
C ASN A 251 6.44 -0.61 6.98
N ALA A 252 6.40 -0.73 5.66
CA ALA A 252 5.89 -1.92 4.97
C ALA A 252 6.62 -3.20 5.45
N LEU A 253 7.95 -3.19 5.51
CA LEU A 253 8.73 -4.32 6.02
C LEU A 253 8.47 -4.58 7.51
N HIS A 254 8.29 -3.53 8.32
CA HIS A 254 7.90 -3.71 9.72
C HIS A 254 6.53 -4.36 9.86
N GLU A 255 5.53 -3.90 9.09
CA GLU A 255 4.16 -4.39 9.13
C GLU A 255 4.05 -5.85 8.69
N MET A 256 4.72 -6.23 7.59
CA MET A 256 4.70 -7.60 7.07
C MET A 256 5.34 -8.62 8.02
N LEU A 257 6.31 -8.21 8.84
CA LEU A 257 7.12 -9.13 9.63
C LEU A 257 6.79 -9.15 11.13
N ILE A 258 5.94 -8.22 11.62
CA ILE A 258 5.72 -8.03 13.05
C ILE A 258 4.99 -9.20 13.69
N GLU A 259 3.99 -9.78 13.04
CA GLU A 259 3.19 -10.88 13.61
C GLU A 259 4.00 -12.17 13.80
N ARG A 260 5.05 -12.37 13.00
CA ARG A 260 5.93 -13.55 13.06
C ARG A 260 7.27 -13.28 13.71
N ASP A 261 7.54 -12.04 14.12
CA ASP A 261 8.79 -11.59 14.71
C ASP A 261 10.02 -11.92 13.84
N LEU A 262 9.85 -11.93 12.52
CA LEU A 262 10.93 -12.17 11.58
C LEU A 262 11.85 -10.95 11.49
N GLY A 263 13.14 -11.23 11.29
CA GLY A 263 14.13 -10.21 10.96
C GLY A 263 14.17 -9.92 9.46
N VAL A 264 14.83 -8.84 9.09
CA VAL A 264 15.10 -8.47 7.69
C VAL A 264 16.42 -7.72 7.59
N GLU A 265 17.08 -7.86 6.47
CA GLU A 265 18.22 -7.05 6.09
C GLU A 265 18.06 -6.57 4.67
N ILE A 266 18.07 -5.23 4.47
CA ILE A 266 18.03 -4.60 3.16
C ILE A 266 19.29 -3.76 2.93
N THR A 267 19.71 -3.64 1.68
CA THR A 267 20.91 -2.88 1.28
C THR A 267 20.47 -1.59 0.58
N ARG A 268 20.84 -0.44 1.14
CA ARG A 268 20.47 0.90 0.65
C ARG A 268 20.84 1.10 -0.82
N ASP A 269 22.07 0.77 -1.20
CA ASP A 269 22.58 0.98 -2.57
C ASP A 269 21.91 0.10 -3.63
N ARG A 270 21.16 -0.91 -3.21
CA ARG A 270 20.40 -1.80 -4.10
C ARG A 270 18.95 -1.32 -4.33
N ILE A 271 18.49 -0.34 -3.58
CA ILE A 271 17.13 0.17 -3.70
C ILE A 271 17.05 1.07 -4.95
N PRO A 272 16.24 0.73 -5.95
CA PRO A 272 16.10 1.55 -7.14
C PRO A 272 15.39 2.86 -6.81
N LEU A 273 15.95 3.97 -7.28
CA LEU A 273 15.45 5.31 -7.10
C LEU A 273 15.37 6.03 -8.43
N PHE A 274 14.32 6.81 -8.62
CA PHE A 274 14.22 7.71 -9.76
C PHE A 274 14.95 9.02 -9.48
N PRO A 275 15.55 9.65 -10.50
CA PRO A 275 16.29 10.91 -10.35
C PRO A 275 15.46 12.01 -9.68
N GLU A 276 14.21 12.20 -10.12
CA GLU A 276 13.33 13.23 -9.59
C GLU A 276 13.00 12.97 -8.11
N SER A 277 12.68 11.70 -7.75
CA SER A 277 12.42 11.33 -6.35
C SER A 277 13.61 11.62 -5.45
N LYS A 278 14.83 11.36 -5.94
CA LYS A 278 16.07 11.65 -5.20
C LYS A 278 16.24 13.16 -5.00
N LEU A 279 16.09 13.96 -6.06
CA LEU A 279 16.21 15.41 -5.98
C LEU A 279 15.17 16.05 -5.05
N LEU A 280 13.93 15.54 -5.06
CA LEU A 280 12.90 15.98 -4.13
C LEU A 280 13.25 15.66 -2.67
N CYS A 281 13.76 14.45 -2.40
CA CYS A 281 14.21 14.08 -1.05
C CYS A 281 15.36 14.97 -0.56
N GLU A 282 16.32 15.26 -1.42
CA GLU A 282 17.44 16.17 -1.11
C GLU A 282 16.94 17.60 -0.84
N HIS A 283 16.06 18.12 -1.70
CA HIS A 283 15.54 19.49 -1.57
C HIS A 283 14.66 19.70 -0.33
N PHE A 284 13.77 18.76 -0.02
CA PHE A 284 12.85 18.86 1.11
C PHE A 284 13.35 18.18 2.39
N HIS A 285 14.56 17.63 2.39
CA HIS A 285 15.17 16.89 3.51
C HIS A 285 14.30 15.72 3.99
N LEU A 286 13.85 14.89 3.05
CA LEU A 286 13.00 13.72 3.31
C LEU A 286 13.81 12.43 3.32
N ASP A 287 13.44 11.50 4.21
CA ASP A 287 13.95 10.13 4.12
C ASP A 287 13.07 9.32 3.17
N ILE A 288 13.65 8.90 2.05
CA ILE A 288 12.93 8.16 1.00
C ILE A 288 12.36 6.83 1.50
N LEU A 289 12.93 6.24 2.56
CA LEU A 289 12.45 4.98 3.13
C LEU A 289 11.11 5.15 3.86
N GLY A 290 10.77 6.38 4.28
CA GLY A 290 9.54 6.72 4.98
C GLY A 290 8.49 7.45 4.14
N LEU A 291 8.74 7.62 2.83
CA LEU A 291 7.81 8.26 1.90
C LEU A 291 6.82 7.27 1.33
N ILE A 292 5.55 7.68 1.24
CA ILE A 292 4.51 6.91 0.53
C ILE A 292 4.99 6.46 -0.83
N ALA A 293 4.91 5.15 -1.11
CA ALA A 293 5.63 4.54 -2.22
C ALA A 293 4.74 3.66 -3.12
N SER A 294 3.42 3.90 -3.15
CA SER A 294 2.54 3.19 -4.09
C SER A 294 3.08 3.27 -5.51
N GLY A 295 3.05 2.12 -6.18
CA GLY A 295 3.67 1.92 -7.49
C GLY A 295 4.93 1.05 -7.45
N ALA A 296 5.62 0.95 -6.32
CA ALA A 296 6.61 -0.07 -6.08
C ALA A 296 5.93 -1.36 -5.58
N LEU A 297 6.43 -2.53 -5.96
CA LEU A 297 5.98 -3.82 -5.44
C LEU A 297 7.13 -4.51 -4.73
N LEU A 298 6.89 -4.89 -3.47
CA LEU A 298 7.70 -5.85 -2.74
C LEU A 298 7.25 -7.25 -3.11
N ILE A 299 8.21 -8.09 -3.51
CA ILE A 299 8.00 -9.50 -3.83
C ILE A 299 8.94 -10.28 -2.92
N ILE A 300 8.38 -11.13 -2.06
CA ILE A 300 9.14 -11.92 -1.09
C ILE A 300 8.92 -13.40 -1.37
N GLY A 301 10.00 -14.16 -1.48
CA GLY A 301 9.91 -15.59 -1.73
C GLY A 301 11.25 -16.29 -1.72
N ALA A 302 11.22 -17.60 -1.93
CA ALA A 302 12.41 -18.45 -2.00
C ALA A 302 13.43 -17.91 -3.00
N GLU A 303 14.72 -18.00 -2.66
CA GLU A 303 15.82 -17.54 -3.52
C GLU A 303 15.68 -18.02 -4.96
N SER A 304 15.37 -19.30 -5.16
CA SER A 304 15.22 -19.91 -6.49
C SER A 304 14.08 -19.30 -7.30
N ALA A 305 12.98 -18.92 -6.66
CA ALA A 305 11.84 -18.24 -7.31
C ALA A 305 12.21 -16.80 -7.68
N CYS A 306 12.84 -16.07 -6.77
CA CYS A 306 13.32 -14.71 -7.03
C CYS A 306 14.34 -14.66 -8.16
N VAL A 307 15.29 -15.59 -8.21
CA VAL A 307 16.29 -15.69 -9.28
C VAL A 307 15.64 -15.94 -10.65
N LYS A 308 14.56 -16.74 -10.72
CA LYS A 308 13.82 -16.98 -11.96
C LYS A 308 12.97 -15.77 -12.37
N LEU A 309 12.35 -15.09 -11.42
CA LEU A 309 11.44 -13.98 -11.65
C LEU A 309 12.18 -12.70 -12.08
N LEU A 310 13.34 -12.42 -11.47
CA LEU A 310 14.10 -11.19 -11.70
C LEU A 310 14.35 -10.89 -13.19
N PRO A 311 14.88 -11.82 -14.02
CA PRO A 311 15.10 -11.56 -15.44
C PRO A 311 13.79 -11.43 -16.25
N GLN A 312 12.67 -11.96 -15.80
CA GLN A 312 11.39 -11.78 -16.46
C GLN A 312 10.90 -10.34 -16.27
N LEU A 313 10.96 -9.83 -15.05
CA LEU A 313 10.63 -8.43 -14.73
C LEU A 313 11.59 -7.45 -15.43
N GLN A 314 12.89 -7.77 -15.54
CA GLN A 314 13.86 -6.97 -16.29
C GLN A 314 13.51 -6.87 -17.77
N ARG A 315 13.18 -7.98 -18.41
CA ARG A 315 12.75 -8.00 -19.84
C ARG A 315 11.45 -7.21 -20.04
N ALA A 316 10.57 -7.19 -19.05
CA ALA A 316 9.35 -6.39 -19.06
C ALA A 316 9.58 -4.91 -18.69
N GLN A 317 10.84 -4.49 -18.50
CA GLN A 317 11.22 -3.11 -18.16
C GLN A 317 10.64 -2.58 -16.86
N MET A 318 10.41 -3.49 -15.87
CA MET A 318 9.84 -3.16 -14.56
C MET A 318 10.90 -2.77 -13.52
N ASN A 319 12.14 -2.55 -13.93
CA ASN A 319 13.28 -2.14 -13.11
C ASN A 319 13.40 -2.88 -11.76
N PRO A 320 13.38 -4.22 -11.73
CA PRO A 320 13.44 -4.97 -10.48
C PRO A 320 14.85 -4.97 -9.90
N ALA A 321 14.94 -4.94 -8.57
CA ALA A 321 16.19 -5.10 -7.85
C ALA A 321 16.03 -6.05 -6.67
N LEU A 322 17.03 -6.92 -6.45
CA LEU A 322 17.15 -7.74 -5.25
C LEU A 322 17.72 -6.86 -4.14
N ILE A 323 16.88 -6.40 -3.22
CA ILE A 323 17.24 -5.40 -2.21
C ILE A 323 17.66 -5.99 -0.86
N GLY A 324 17.35 -7.26 -0.58
CA GLY A 324 17.64 -7.87 0.72
C GLY A 324 17.11 -9.27 0.90
N GLN A 325 17.07 -9.70 2.17
CA GLN A 325 16.62 -11.02 2.57
C GLN A 325 15.93 -11.02 3.94
N ILE A 326 15.10 -12.02 4.16
CA ILE A 326 14.43 -12.28 5.42
C ILE A 326 15.37 -13.04 6.36
N LEU A 327 15.47 -12.59 7.59
CA LEU A 327 16.29 -13.17 8.64
C LEU A 327 15.44 -13.98 9.63
N PRO A 328 16.05 -14.91 10.40
CA PRO A 328 15.38 -15.64 11.46
C PRO A 328 14.72 -14.73 12.51
N ARG A 329 13.82 -15.32 13.29
CA ARG A 329 13.19 -14.65 14.44
C ARG A 329 14.23 -14.07 15.39
N GLY A 330 13.99 -12.87 15.89
CA GLY A 330 14.86 -12.18 16.84
C GLY A 330 16.17 -11.67 16.24
N ALA A 331 16.43 -11.86 14.93
CA ALA A 331 17.66 -11.38 14.29
C ALA A 331 17.69 -9.86 14.08
N GLY A 332 16.57 -9.15 14.35
CA GLY A 332 16.45 -7.71 14.16
C GLY A 332 16.16 -7.31 12.72
N ARG A 333 15.91 -6.02 12.51
CA ARG A 333 15.57 -5.42 11.20
C ARG A 333 16.61 -4.38 10.86
N TRP A 334 17.26 -4.54 9.71
CA TRP A 334 18.51 -3.87 9.42
C TRP A 334 18.53 -3.22 8.04
N LEU A 335 19.14 -2.05 8.00
CA LEU A 335 19.55 -1.35 6.80
C LEU A 335 21.07 -1.37 6.71
N VAL A 336 21.59 -1.94 5.62
CA VAL A 336 23.02 -1.91 5.30
C VAL A 336 23.28 -0.75 4.35
N ASP A 337 24.22 0.14 4.74
CA ASP A 337 24.63 1.31 3.96
C ASP A 337 26.15 1.29 3.85
N GLY A 338 26.66 0.94 2.68
CA GLY A 338 28.08 0.66 2.48
C GLY A 338 28.59 -0.47 3.38
N LYS A 339 29.48 -0.12 4.35
CA LYS A 339 30.02 -1.07 5.34
C LYS A 339 29.33 -0.99 6.71
N GLN A 340 28.36 -0.12 6.85
CA GLN A 340 27.66 0.12 8.12
C GLN A 340 26.32 -0.57 8.12
N ARG A 341 25.86 -0.92 9.30
CA ARG A 341 24.57 -1.58 9.54
C ARG A 341 23.82 -0.80 10.61
N TYR A 342 22.62 -0.35 10.27
CA TYR A 342 21.74 0.44 11.12
C TYR A 342 20.45 -0.33 11.37
N GLU A 343 19.76 -0.03 12.46
CA GLU A 343 18.38 -0.48 12.59
C GLU A 343 17.53 0.12 11.48
N LEU A 344 16.65 -0.70 10.90
CA LEU A 344 15.68 -0.22 9.91
C LEU A 344 14.74 0.79 10.59
N PRO A 345 14.67 2.05 10.11
CA PRO A 345 13.86 3.07 10.76
C PRO A 345 12.37 2.69 10.78
N LEU A 346 11.65 3.16 11.80
CA LEU A 346 10.21 3.10 11.88
C LEU A 346 9.65 4.53 11.92
N PHE A 347 8.89 4.91 10.94
CA PHE A 347 8.32 6.24 10.80
C PHE A 347 6.97 6.33 11.49
N LYS A 348 6.81 7.28 12.42
CA LYS A 348 5.52 7.54 13.09
C LYS A 348 4.50 8.20 12.18
N HIS A 349 4.99 8.99 11.24
CA HIS A 349 4.22 9.71 10.23
C HIS A 349 4.94 9.57 8.90
N ASP A 350 4.17 9.60 7.81
CA ASP A 350 4.77 9.64 6.47
C ASP A 350 5.60 10.90 6.29
N GLU A 351 6.76 10.76 5.67
CA GLU A 351 7.68 11.86 5.40
C GLU A 351 7.07 12.94 4.49
N ILE A 352 6.06 12.59 3.68
CA ILE A 352 5.36 13.53 2.80
C ILE A 352 4.65 14.64 3.57
N LEU A 353 4.25 14.39 4.81
CA LEU A 353 3.58 15.39 5.64
C LEU A 353 4.47 16.59 5.94
N LYS A 354 5.80 16.45 5.89
CA LYS A 354 6.74 17.57 6.00
C LYS A 354 6.60 18.58 4.85
N VAL A 355 6.03 18.14 3.74
CA VAL A 355 5.87 18.96 2.53
C VAL A 355 4.42 19.40 2.35
N LEU A 356 3.45 18.54 2.68
CA LEU A 356 2.02 18.80 2.40
C LEU A 356 1.25 19.39 3.58
N ALA A 357 1.80 19.32 4.80
CA ALA A 357 1.18 19.88 6.01
C ALA A 357 1.25 21.41 6.07
#